data_0b1e312e1fc463f70c273e92423f5e2b
#
_entry.id   0b1e312e1fc463f70c273e92423f5e2b
#
_cell.length_a   1.000
_cell.length_b   1.000
_cell.length_c   1.000
_cell.angle_alpha   90.00
_cell.angle_beta   90.00
_cell.angle_gamma   90.00
#
_symmetry.space_group_name_H-M   'P 1'
#
loop_
_entity.id
_entity.type
_entity.pdbx_description
1 polymer ?
#
loop_
_entity_poly.entity_id
_entity_poly.type
_entity_poly.pdbx_seq_one_letter_code
_entity_poly.pdbx_strand_id
1 'polypeptide(L)'
;MEFCKHLVSLLIERSMRKSAQQNTMLINMLKGKIHRATVVQAELDYVGSITVDPELLKAAGILEYEYVQIVDINNGNRFETYTIAGEPGSGMICLNGAAARCVSVHDKIIIMSYAQMTPEEAKDHKPNVVFVDDDNKIVRKTTYEKHGKLEDME
;
A
#
# COMPACT_ATOMS: atom_id res chain seq x y z
N MET A 1 9.43 50.57 -21.99
CA MET A 1 10.69 49.78 -22.06
C MET A 1 10.83 48.77 -20.90
N GLU A 2 10.36 49.10 -19.70
CA GLU A 2 10.38 48.15 -18.53
C GLU A 2 9.40 47.00 -18.64
N PHE A 3 8.22 47.20 -19.20
CA PHE A 3 7.22 46.15 -19.37
C PHE A 3 7.71 44.98 -20.24
N CYS A 4 8.50 45.30 -21.26
CA CYS A 4 9.09 44.28 -22.16
C CYS A 4 10.16 43.43 -21.45
N LYS A 5 10.95 44.03 -20.55
CA LYS A 5 11.96 43.34 -19.77
C LYS A 5 11.33 42.38 -18.75
N HIS A 6 10.22 42.77 -18.14
CA HIS A 6 9.49 41.94 -17.19
C HIS A 6 8.85 40.73 -17.87
N LEU A 7 8.28 40.92 -19.06
CA LEU A 7 7.70 39.81 -19.84
C LEU A 7 8.75 38.79 -20.29
N VAL A 8 9.92 39.25 -20.72
CA VAL A 8 11.04 38.42 -21.12
C VAL A 8 11.60 37.63 -19.93
N SER A 9 11.71 38.25 -18.75
CA SER A 9 12.12 37.56 -17.52
C SER A 9 11.16 36.44 -17.14
N LEU A 10 9.85 36.69 -17.17
CA LEU A 10 8.83 35.67 -16.89
C LEU A 10 8.82 34.53 -17.91
N LEU A 11 9.08 34.82 -19.20
CA LEU A 11 9.20 33.79 -20.23
C LEU A 11 10.46 32.94 -20.06
N ILE A 12 11.58 33.55 -19.66
CA ILE A 12 12.83 32.84 -19.35
C ILE A 12 12.65 31.97 -18.12
N GLU A 13 12.04 32.46 -17.04
CA GLU A 13 11.74 31.67 -15.84
C GLU A 13 10.77 30.50 -16.14
N ARG A 14 9.77 30.73 -16.98
CA ARG A 14 8.84 29.68 -17.44
C ARG A 14 9.54 28.65 -18.33
N SER A 15 10.48 29.08 -19.17
CA SER A 15 11.30 28.20 -19.99
C SER A 15 12.28 27.39 -19.15
N MET A 16 12.91 28.03 -18.16
CA MET A 16 13.81 27.35 -17.21
C MET A 16 13.06 26.35 -16.32
N ARG A 17 11.83 26.65 -15.90
CA ARG A 17 10.98 25.66 -15.19
C ARG A 17 10.52 24.50 -16.08
N LYS A 18 10.34 24.73 -17.39
CA LYS A 18 10.03 23.65 -18.36
C LYS A 18 11.24 22.80 -18.71
N SER A 19 12.45 23.33 -18.72
CA SER A 19 13.68 22.58 -18.98
C SER A 19 14.17 21.76 -17.78
N ALA A 20 13.65 22.04 -16.59
CA ALA A 20 13.90 21.26 -15.36
C ALA A 20 12.95 20.07 -15.21
N GLN A 21 12.39 19.55 -16.29
CA GLN A 21 11.84 18.19 -16.28
C GLN A 21 13.02 17.21 -16.32
N GLN A 22 13.81 17.26 -15.23
CA GLN A 22 14.81 16.25 -14.96
C GLN A 22 14.09 14.91 -15.00
N ASN A 23 14.66 13.99 -15.76
CA ASN A 23 14.27 12.58 -15.76
C ASN A 23 14.60 12.04 -14.35
N THR A 24 13.72 12.37 -13.36
CA THR A 24 13.96 12.01 -11.97
C THR A 24 13.70 10.52 -11.84
N MET A 25 14.73 9.78 -11.50
CA MET A 25 14.61 8.36 -11.19
C MET A 25 13.67 8.22 -9.98
N LEU A 26 12.62 7.41 -10.13
CA LEU A 26 11.74 7.02 -9.04
C LEU A 26 12.01 5.57 -8.67
N ILE A 27 11.97 5.28 -7.38
CA ILE A 27 12.09 3.93 -6.84
C ILE A 27 10.81 3.55 -6.11
N ASN A 28 10.46 2.27 -6.16
CA ASN A 28 9.30 1.75 -5.43
C ASN A 28 9.72 1.43 -4.00
N MET A 29 9.07 2.06 -3.03
CA MET A 29 9.31 1.82 -1.60
C MET A 29 8.04 1.26 -0.95
N LEU A 30 8.20 0.34 -0.01
CA LEU A 30 7.10 -0.15 0.81
C LEU A 30 6.46 1.04 1.54
N LYS A 31 5.18 1.31 1.27
CA LYS A 31 4.42 2.39 1.90
C LYS A 31 3.63 1.88 3.11
N GLY A 32 2.91 0.80 2.93
CA GLY A 32 2.03 0.23 3.94
C GLY A 32 1.99 -1.30 3.87
N LYS A 33 1.82 -1.93 5.04
CA LYS A 33 1.75 -3.39 5.14
C LYS A 33 0.78 -3.81 6.24
N ILE A 34 -0.10 -4.75 5.93
CA ILE A 34 -0.89 -5.49 6.92
C ILE A 34 -0.30 -6.91 6.95
N HIS A 35 0.23 -7.31 8.10
CA HIS A 35 1.00 -8.54 8.23
C HIS A 35 0.17 -9.66 8.86
N ARG A 36 0.05 -10.79 8.15
CA ARG A 36 -0.61 -12.03 8.57
C ARG A 36 -2.10 -11.89 8.81
N ALA A 37 -2.79 -11.08 8.01
CA ALA A 37 -4.25 -11.02 8.03
C ALA A 37 -4.86 -12.39 7.67
N THR A 38 -5.92 -12.77 8.35
CA THR A 38 -6.67 -14.00 8.10
C THR A 38 -7.72 -13.75 7.02
N VAL A 39 -7.74 -14.56 5.98
CA VAL A 39 -8.81 -14.54 4.97
C VAL A 39 -10.10 -15.03 5.60
N VAL A 40 -11.11 -14.15 5.66
CA VAL A 40 -12.44 -14.45 6.24
C VAL A 40 -13.38 -15.02 5.18
N GLN A 41 -13.27 -14.52 3.93
CA GLN A 41 -14.10 -14.94 2.80
C GLN A 41 -13.27 -14.96 1.51
N ALA A 42 -13.70 -15.80 0.56
CA ALA A 42 -13.15 -15.91 -0.79
C ALA A 42 -14.34 -16.17 -1.76
N GLU A 43 -14.81 -15.11 -2.43
CA GLU A 43 -16.08 -15.10 -3.16
C GLU A 43 -15.88 -14.87 -4.66
N LEU A 44 -16.06 -15.93 -5.44
CA LEU A 44 -15.83 -15.89 -6.89
C LEU A 44 -16.79 -14.98 -7.64
N ASP A 45 -18.02 -14.87 -7.18
CA ASP A 45 -19.10 -14.15 -7.85
C ASP A 45 -19.26 -12.70 -7.37
N TYR A 46 -18.36 -12.24 -6.49
CA TYR A 46 -18.35 -10.84 -6.03
C TYR A 46 -17.56 -9.94 -6.98
N VAL A 47 -18.04 -8.70 -7.08
CA VAL A 47 -17.33 -7.64 -7.82
C VAL A 47 -16.19 -7.09 -6.97
N GLY A 48 -15.03 -6.88 -7.60
CA GLY A 48 -13.90 -6.25 -6.97
C GLY A 48 -12.87 -7.25 -6.47
N SER A 49 -11.81 -6.76 -5.85
CA SER A 49 -10.54 -7.42 -5.73
C SER A 49 -10.23 -7.95 -4.33
N ILE A 50 -9.95 -7.06 -3.36
CA ILE A 50 -9.86 -7.42 -1.95
C ILE A 50 -10.65 -6.42 -1.11
N THR A 51 -11.65 -6.91 -0.38
CA THR A 51 -12.39 -6.13 0.62
C THR A 51 -11.64 -6.22 1.93
N VAL A 52 -11.30 -5.06 2.51
CA VAL A 52 -10.53 -4.94 3.74
C VAL A 52 -11.26 -4.02 4.72
N ASP A 53 -11.26 -4.38 6.00
CA ASP A 53 -11.72 -3.49 7.07
C ASP A 53 -11.02 -2.13 6.96
N PRO A 54 -11.76 -1.01 6.83
CA PRO A 54 -11.18 0.32 6.66
C PRO A 54 -10.32 0.78 7.84
N GLU A 55 -10.51 0.22 9.05
CA GLU A 55 -9.62 0.50 10.18
C GLU A 55 -8.21 -0.06 9.94
N LEU A 56 -8.10 -1.23 9.31
CA LEU A 56 -6.83 -1.83 8.90
C LEU A 56 -6.17 -1.02 7.78
N LEU A 57 -6.95 -0.64 6.77
CA LEU A 57 -6.48 0.21 5.67
C LEU A 57 -5.92 1.53 6.21
N LYS A 58 -6.69 2.22 7.07
CA LYS A 58 -6.27 3.48 7.70
C LYS A 58 -5.01 3.31 8.53
N ALA A 59 -4.90 2.23 9.29
CA ALA A 59 -3.74 1.96 10.13
C ALA A 59 -2.47 1.72 9.31
N ALA A 60 -2.60 1.05 8.15
CA ALA A 60 -1.51 0.80 7.23
C ALA A 60 -1.23 1.96 6.25
N GLY A 61 -2.06 3.03 6.27
CA GLY A 61 -1.95 4.14 5.33
C GLY A 61 -2.25 3.74 3.89
N ILE A 62 -3.12 2.76 3.70
CA ILE A 62 -3.61 2.27 2.41
C ILE A 62 -4.96 2.92 2.12
N LEU A 63 -5.15 3.44 0.91
CA LEU A 63 -6.40 4.06 0.50
C LEU A 63 -7.34 3.04 -0.16
N GLU A 64 -8.63 3.33 -0.16
CA GLU A 64 -9.57 2.60 -1.00
C GLU A 64 -9.20 2.79 -2.48
N TYR A 65 -9.35 1.72 -3.28
CA TYR A 65 -8.92 1.61 -4.68
C TYR A 65 -7.41 1.67 -4.89
N GLU A 66 -6.62 1.65 -3.83
CA GLU A 66 -5.18 1.59 -3.97
C GLU A 66 -4.72 0.21 -4.44
N TYR A 67 -3.78 0.20 -5.38
CA TYR A 67 -3.10 -1.00 -5.83
C TYR A 67 -2.31 -1.64 -4.69
N VAL A 68 -2.50 -2.95 -4.48
CA VAL A 68 -1.80 -3.73 -3.47
C VAL A 68 -1.29 -5.05 -4.03
N GLN A 69 -0.19 -5.51 -3.47
CA GLN A 69 0.33 -6.85 -3.66
C GLN A 69 -0.08 -7.73 -2.48
N ILE A 70 -0.62 -8.89 -2.79
CA ILE A 70 -1.03 -9.91 -1.82
C ILE A 70 -0.04 -11.06 -1.87
N VAL A 71 0.38 -11.53 -0.71
CA VAL A 71 1.22 -12.73 -0.57
C VAL A 71 0.52 -13.68 0.40
N ASP A 72 0.20 -14.86 -0.08
CA ASP A 72 -0.38 -15.92 0.73
C ASP A 72 0.74 -16.76 1.36
N ILE A 73 0.75 -16.85 2.69
CA ILE A 73 1.78 -17.54 3.45
C ILE A 73 1.59 -19.07 3.36
N ASN A 74 0.36 -19.52 3.23
CA ASN A 74 0.00 -20.94 3.27
C ASN A 74 0.35 -21.66 1.96
N ASN A 75 0.15 -21.01 0.81
CA ASN A 75 0.38 -21.60 -0.51
C ASN A 75 1.52 -20.96 -1.32
N GLY A 76 2.03 -19.80 -0.87
CA GLY A 76 3.12 -19.07 -1.53
C GLY A 76 2.68 -18.24 -2.74
N ASN A 77 1.39 -18.15 -3.04
CA ASN A 77 0.88 -17.34 -4.14
C ASN A 77 1.18 -15.86 -3.90
N ARG A 78 1.51 -15.18 -4.99
CA ARG A 78 1.77 -13.74 -5.01
C ARG A 78 1.03 -13.14 -6.20
N PHE A 79 0.14 -12.19 -5.92
CA PHE A 79 -0.67 -11.54 -6.95
C PHE A 79 -0.97 -10.09 -6.57
N GLU A 80 -1.41 -9.34 -7.55
CA GLU A 80 -1.76 -7.93 -7.38
C GLU A 80 -3.25 -7.72 -7.58
N THR A 81 -3.76 -6.70 -6.88
CA THR A 81 -5.15 -6.30 -6.94
C THR A 81 -5.32 -4.87 -6.40
N TYR A 82 -6.54 -4.42 -6.13
CA TYR A 82 -6.83 -3.15 -5.46
C TYR A 82 -7.77 -3.36 -4.28
N THR A 83 -7.78 -2.43 -3.36
CA THR A 83 -8.57 -2.51 -2.12
C THR A 83 -9.96 -1.93 -2.30
N ILE A 84 -10.94 -2.52 -1.61
CA ILE A 84 -12.29 -1.98 -1.39
C ILE A 84 -12.50 -1.91 0.11
N ALA A 85 -13.10 -0.83 0.60
CA ALA A 85 -13.44 -0.70 2.00
C ALA A 85 -14.64 -1.58 2.34
N GLY A 86 -14.51 -2.41 3.38
CA GLY A 86 -15.58 -3.19 3.98
C GLY A 86 -16.28 -2.46 5.11
N GLU A 87 -16.86 -3.21 6.05
CA GLU A 87 -17.49 -2.65 7.25
C GLU A 87 -16.41 -2.33 8.30
N PRO A 88 -16.41 -1.11 8.87
CA PRO A 88 -15.44 -0.70 9.88
C PRO A 88 -15.50 -1.58 11.15
N GLY A 89 -14.34 -1.99 11.64
CA GLY A 89 -14.21 -2.80 12.87
C GLY A 89 -14.64 -4.25 12.72
N SER A 90 -15.01 -4.70 11.50
CA SER A 90 -15.45 -6.08 11.25
C SER A 90 -14.31 -7.10 11.22
N GLY A 91 -13.07 -6.66 10.99
CA GLY A 91 -11.95 -7.53 10.68
C GLY A 91 -12.05 -8.18 9.29
N MET A 92 -12.87 -7.62 8.39
CA MET A 92 -13.13 -8.16 7.06
C MET A 92 -11.85 -8.21 6.21
N ILE A 93 -11.57 -9.39 5.70
CA ILE A 93 -10.58 -9.68 4.66
C ILE A 93 -11.23 -10.66 3.70
N CYS A 94 -11.72 -10.17 2.57
CA CYS A 94 -12.40 -10.99 1.57
C CYS A 94 -11.74 -10.82 0.20
N LEU A 95 -11.33 -11.93 -0.40
CA LEU A 95 -10.82 -11.96 -1.78
C LEU A 95 -12.00 -12.20 -2.72
N ASN A 96 -12.15 -11.33 -3.73
CA ASN A 96 -13.32 -11.32 -4.61
C ASN A 96 -12.93 -11.68 -6.06
N GLY A 97 -13.86 -12.29 -6.79
CA GLY A 97 -13.69 -12.62 -8.19
C GLY A 97 -12.48 -13.52 -8.44
N ALA A 98 -11.66 -13.21 -9.45
CA ALA A 98 -10.51 -14.02 -9.82
C ALA A 98 -9.47 -14.16 -8.69
N ALA A 99 -9.33 -13.15 -7.84
CA ALA A 99 -8.41 -13.17 -6.70
C ALA A 99 -8.78 -14.25 -5.66
N ALA A 100 -10.07 -14.59 -5.53
CA ALA A 100 -10.55 -15.65 -4.64
C ALA A 100 -9.97 -17.04 -4.99
N ARG A 101 -9.53 -17.25 -6.24
CA ARG A 101 -8.87 -18.52 -6.62
C ARG A 101 -7.44 -18.64 -6.16
N CYS A 102 -6.84 -17.56 -5.69
CA CYS A 102 -5.44 -17.55 -5.26
C CYS A 102 -5.26 -17.84 -3.77
N VAL A 103 -6.34 -17.91 -3.01
CA VAL A 103 -6.35 -18.09 -1.55
C VAL A 103 -7.43 -19.07 -1.13
N SER A 104 -7.37 -19.51 0.13
CA SER A 104 -8.44 -20.23 0.81
C SER A 104 -8.88 -19.47 2.05
N VAL A 105 -10.14 -19.67 2.47
CA VAL A 105 -10.61 -19.16 3.77
C VAL A 105 -9.70 -19.72 4.89
N HIS A 106 -9.34 -18.87 5.83
CA HIS A 106 -8.39 -19.08 6.93
C HIS A 106 -6.90 -19.04 6.53
N ASP A 107 -6.54 -18.85 5.26
CA ASP A 107 -5.16 -18.57 4.90
C ASP A 107 -4.67 -17.28 5.54
N LYS A 108 -3.38 -17.23 5.84
CA LYS A 108 -2.69 -16.03 6.32
C LYS A 108 -2.06 -15.30 5.14
N ILE A 109 -2.46 -14.06 4.95
CA ILE A 109 -1.95 -13.23 3.86
C ILE A 109 -1.22 -11.99 4.38
N ILE A 110 -0.34 -11.48 3.54
CA ILE A 110 0.30 -10.18 3.72
C ILE A 110 -0.20 -9.26 2.61
N ILE A 111 -0.71 -8.10 3.00
CA ILE A 111 -1.18 -7.05 2.09
C ILE A 111 -0.15 -5.94 2.10
N MET A 112 0.40 -5.57 0.94
CA MET A 112 1.44 -4.54 0.82
C MET A 112 1.06 -3.51 -0.21
N SER A 113 1.27 -2.24 0.10
CA SER A 113 1.21 -1.14 -0.86
C SER A 113 2.57 -0.48 -1.00
N TYR A 114 2.82 0.08 -2.17
CA TYR A 114 4.09 0.72 -2.51
C TYR A 114 3.83 2.15 -2.98
N ALA A 115 4.80 3.03 -2.78
CA ALA A 115 4.80 4.37 -3.33
C ALA A 115 6.06 4.61 -4.14
N GLN A 116 5.92 5.37 -5.21
CA GLN A 116 7.06 5.85 -6.00
C GLN A 116 7.57 7.14 -5.38
N MET A 117 8.87 7.20 -5.13
CA MET A 117 9.52 8.39 -4.58
C MET A 117 10.95 8.51 -5.10
N THR A 118 11.48 9.71 -5.01
CA THR A 118 12.87 9.95 -5.35
C THR A 118 13.80 9.27 -4.35
N PRO A 119 15.07 8.98 -4.73
CA PRO A 119 16.05 8.45 -3.80
C PRO A 119 16.28 9.34 -2.57
N GLU A 120 16.09 10.65 -2.70
CA GLU A 120 16.21 11.59 -1.57
C GLU A 120 15.05 11.43 -0.57
N GLU A 121 13.81 11.40 -1.05
CA GLU A 121 12.63 11.17 -0.21
C GLU A 121 12.69 9.80 0.47
N ALA A 122 13.22 8.78 -0.23
CA ALA A 122 13.33 7.41 0.28
C ALA A 122 14.26 7.28 1.50
N LYS A 123 15.24 8.20 1.69
CA LYS A 123 16.15 8.16 2.83
C LYS A 123 15.45 8.34 4.17
N ASP A 124 14.41 9.17 4.20
CA ASP A 124 13.65 9.49 5.41
C ASP A 124 12.31 8.76 5.47
N HIS A 125 11.97 8.01 4.41
CA HIS A 125 10.71 7.28 4.33
C HIS A 125 10.64 6.14 5.35
N LYS A 126 9.48 6.01 6.00
CA LYS A 126 9.17 4.93 6.94
C LYS A 126 7.81 4.33 6.59
N PRO A 127 7.70 3.02 6.36
CA PRO A 127 6.43 2.37 6.07
C PRO A 127 5.54 2.29 7.31
N ASN A 128 4.22 2.18 7.10
CA ASN A 128 3.29 1.79 8.15
C ASN A 128 3.11 0.27 8.14
N VAL A 129 3.55 -0.40 9.17
CA VAL A 129 3.42 -1.86 9.31
C VAL A 129 2.46 -2.18 10.44
N VAL A 130 1.39 -2.91 10.10
CA VAL A 130 0.31 -3.30 11.02
C VAL A 130 0.34 -4.80 11.20
N PHE A 131 0.42 -5.26 12.44
CA PHE A 131 0.29 -6.67 12.82
C PHE A 131 -1.10 -6.90 13.38
N VAL A 132 -1.71 -7.99 13.00
CA VAL A 132 -3.05 -8.37 13.44
C VAL A 132 -3.04 -9.76 14.07
N ASP A 133 -4.04 -10.04 14.90
CA ASP A 133 -4.33 -11.37 15.44
C ASP A 133 -5.16 -12.21 14.45
N ASP A 134 -5.61 -13.39 14.90
CA ASP A 134 -6.40 -14.32 14.09
C ASP A 134 -7.80 -13.79 13.74
N ASP A 135 -8.31 -12.83 14.52
CA ASP A 135 -9.58 -12.14 14.28
C ASP A 135 -9.41 -10.82 13.51
N ASN A 136 -8.22 -10.60 12.94
CA ASN A 136 -7.85 -9.38 12.21
C ASN A 136 -7.93 -8.10 13.07
N LYS A 137 -7.76 -8.21 14.40
CA LYS A 137 -7.65 -7.04 15.27
C LYS A 137 -6.20 -6.58 15.34
N ILE A 138 -6.00 -5.27 15.34
CA ILE A 138 -4.67 -4.68 15.39
C ILE A 138 -4.04 -4.95 16.76
N VAL A 139 -2.94 -5.68 16.77
CA VAL A 139 -2.15 -5.95 17.98
C VAL A 139 -0.92 -5.05 18.09
N ARG A 140 -0.38 -4.61 16.93
CA ARG A 140 0.79 -3.73 16.92
C ARG A 140 0.88 -2.89 15.65
N LYS A 141 1.43 -1.68 15.79
CA LYS A 141 1.82 -0.82 14.67
C LYS A 141 3.30 -0.43 14.82
N THR A 142 4.04 -0.41 13.70
CA THR A 142 5.43 0.02 13.68
C THR A 142 5.74 0.74 12.36
N THR A 143 6.84 1.46 12.32
CA THR A 143 7.34 2.15 11.13
C THR A 143 8.64 1.56 10.60
N TYR A 144 9.02 0.40 11.09
CA TYR A 144 10.20 -0.34 10.60
C TYR A 144 9.99 -1.85 10.80
N GLU A 145 10.77 -2.64 10.06
CA GLU A 145 10.85 -4.09 10.24
C GLU A 145 12.29 -4.46 10.61
N LYS A 146 12.43 -5.22 11.70
CA LYS A 146 13.71 -5.75 12.14
C LYS A 146 13.84 -7.19 11.63
N HIS A 147 15.03 -7.58 11.21
CA HIS A 147 15.33 -8.97 10.94
C HIS A 147 15.21 -9.79 12.23
N GLY A 148 14.47 -10.87 12.20
CA GLY A 148 14.26 -11.78 13.34
C GLY A 148 13.02 -12.64 13.15
N LYS A 149 12.77 -13.53 14.11
CA LYS A 149 11.54 -14.28 14.18
C LYS A 149 10.38 -13.38 14.60
N LEU A 150 9.13 -13.77 14.26
CA LEU A 150 7.93 -13.04 14.67
C LEU A 150 7.83 -12.87 16.20
N GLU A 151 8.17 -13.90 16.93
CA GLU A 151 8.23 -13.93 18.40
C GLU A 151 9.28 -12.98 19.01
N ASP A 152 10.31 -12.59 18.24
CA ASP A 152 11.35 -11.66 18.66
C ASP A 152 10.99 -10.20 18.35
N MET A 153 9.82 -9.95 17.75
CA MET A 153 9.36 -8.63 17.34
C MET A 153 8.41 -7.97 18.37
N GLU A 154 8.31 -8.50 19.57
CA GLU A 154 7.57 -7.90 20.68
C GLU A 154 8.25 -6.64 21.26
#